data_29cd79d4607e3dc9911dd17b8cfecc8a
#
_entry.id   29cd79d4607e3dc9911dd17b8cfecc8a
#
_cell.length_a   1.000
_cell.length_b   1.000
_cell.length_c   1.000
_cell.angle_alpha   90.00
_cell.angle_beta   90.00
_cell.angle_gamma   90.00
#
_symmetry.space_group_name_H-M   'P 1'
#
loop_
_entity.id
_entity.type
_entity.pdbx_description
1 polymer ?
#
loop_
_entity_poly.entity_id
_entity_poly.type
_entity_poly.pdbx_seq_one_letter_code
_entity_poly.pdbx_strand_id
1 'polypeptide(L)'
;MGFFNNKKDNGKEVAKGNSSFDLEALTSGLDIDNIGMLSGSDLGDLKNSNEAELDAAIKSFSKRQVDVMFVFDRSGSCAGTELDMMRGFNNFIKHEKDERNEDFITVSLFDHENKVVYDRTPVKRVKGLEYQVRGNTALYDSLCENLKRLQSKKNDNTEVIVVIMTDGVDNSSYKYDIDKTRELISSLKRQGWNFIFLGAMDYAKDYAAELGIDEKYAEIYSPEAVDANFKAIERVADDVHGSGKVSEDWAEPVVEARLQIEGRKDNHVKRLGRRK
;
A
#
# COMPACT_ATOMS: atom_id res chain seq x y z
N MET A 1 85.91 24.88 -10.48
CA MET A 1 85.27 23.62 -9.96
C MET A 1 83.78 23.79 -10.00
N GLY A 2 83.16 23.29 -11.02
CA GLY A 2 81.80 23.48 -11.31
C GLY A 2 80.97 22.26 -11.00
N PHE A 3 79.73 22.47 -10.66
CA PHE A 3 78.72 21.42 -10.70
C PHE A 3 77.50 21.94 -11.41
N PHE A 4 77.23 21.32 -12.55
CA PHE A 4 75.97 21.48 -13.30
C PHE A 4 74.86 20.62 -12.65
N ASN A 5 73.72 21.22 -12.39
CA ASN A 5 72.57 20.53 -11.94
C ASN A 5 71.53 20.52 -13.07
N ASN A 6 71.29 19.33 -13.61
CA ASN A 6 70.29 19.09 -14.64
C ASN A 6 68.94 18.81 -13.99
N LYS A 7 67.95 19.69 -14.12
CA LYS A 7 66.53 19.43 -13.79
C LYS A 7 65.88 18.71 -14.95
N LYS A 8 65.46 17.48 -14.74
CA LYS A 8 64.50 16.78 -15.58
C LYS A 8 63.08 17.15 -15.16
N ASP A 9 62.36 17.72 -16.12
CA ASP A 9 60.89 17.86 -16.05
C ASP A 9 60.25 16.47 -16.14
N ASN A 10 59.49 16.11 -15.12
CA ASN A 10 58.61 14.96 -15.19
C ASN A 10 57.16 15.49 -15.39
N GLY A 11 56.70 15.39 -16.63
CA GLY A 11 55.30 15.55 -16.96
C GLY A 11 54.45 14.53 -16.18
N LYS A 12 53.53 15.03 -15.41
CA LYS A 12 52.48 14.20 -14.83
C LYS A 12 51.43 13.92 -15.91
N GLU A 13 51.47 12.72 -16.48
CA GLU A 13 50.30 12.14 -17.14
C GLU A 13 49.17 12.00 -16.12
N VAL A 14 48.07 12.68 -16.38
CA VAL A 14 46.79 12.47 -15.68
C VAL A 14 46.21 11.16 -16.21
N ALA A 15 46.41 10.10 -15.49
CA ALA A 15 45.73 8.83 -15.73
C ALA A 15 44.22 9.05 -15.56
N LYS A 16 43.51 9.01 -16.69
CA LYS A 16 42.04 8.81 -16.69
C LYS A 16 41.76 7.39 -16.16
N GLY A 17 41.50 7.27 -14.90
CA GLY A 17 40.99 6.04 -14.31
C GLY A 17 39.55 5.83 -14.78
N ASN A 18 39.37 4.96 -15.76
CA ASN A 18 38.10 4.28 -15.98
C ASN A 18 37.93 3.32 -14.80
N SER A 19 37.31 3.75 -13.73
CA SER A 19 36.75 2.81 -12.75
C SER A 19 35.50 2.21 -13.37
N SER A 20 35.62 1.04 -13.96
CA SER A 20 34.48 0.17 -14.23
C SER A 20 33.89 -0.16 -12.86
N PHE A 21 32.75 0.38 -12.61
CA PHE A 21 31.96 0.14 -11.40
C PHE A 21 31.59 -1.34 -11.37
N ASP A 22 32.14 -2.09 -10.40
CA ASP A 22 31.86 -3.52 -10.27
C ASP A 22 30.57 -3.70 -9.44
N LEU A 23 29.45 -3.78 -10.15
CA LEU A 23 28.13 -3.97 -9.58
C LEU A 23 28.02 -5.30 -8.80
N GLU A 24 28.77 -6.34 -9.22
CA GLU A 24 28.80 -7.63 -8.53
C GLU A 24 29.50 -7.56 -7.16
N ALA A 25 30.51 -6.71 -7.03
CA ALA A 25 31.19 -6.51 -5.73
C ALA A 25 30.32 -5.76 -4.71
N LEU A 26 29.49 -4.84 -5.17
CA LEU A 26 28.55 -4.08 -4.33
C LEU A 26 27.33 -4.91 -3.91
N THR A 27 26.88 -5.83 -4.73
CA THR A 27 25.72 -6.69 -4.45
C THR A 27 26.06 -7.95 -3.66
N SER A 28 27.35 -8.25 -3.46
CA SER A 28 27.79 -9.45 -2.74
C SER A 28 27.42 -9.53 -1.26
N GLY A 29 26.82 -8.49 -0.70
CA GLY A 29 26.27 -8.44 0.67
C GLY A 29 24.77 -8.17 0.74
N LEU A 30 24.07 -8.08 -0.41
CA LEU A 30 22.64 -7.83 -0.50
C LEU A 30 21.91 -9.13 -0.82
N ASP A 31 20.73 -9.28 -0.23
CA ASP A 31 19.82 -10.38 -0.53
C ASP A 31 19.35 -10.25 -1.99
N ILE A 32 19.83 -11.13 -2.87
CA ILE A 32 19.66 -11.06 -4.33
C ILE A 32 18.16 -11.09 -4.70
N ASP A 33 17.31 -11.69 -3.86
CA ASP A 33 15.86 -11.78 -4.05
C ASP A 33 15.18 -10.39 -4.00
N ASN A 34 15.76 -9.42 -3.29
CA ASN A 34 15.27 -8.04 -3.24
C ASN A 34 15.69 -7.17 -4.44
N ILE A 35 16.75 -7.54 -5.17
CA ILE A 35 17.23 -6.80 -6.35
C ILE A 35 16.37 -7.11 -7.60
N GLY A 36 15.73 -8.28 -7.62
CA GLY A 36 14.86 -8.72 -8.72
C GLY A 36 13.58 -7.87 -8.91
N MET A 37 13.25 -7.02 -7.94
CA MET A 37 12.08 -6.12 -8.00
C MET A 37 12.37 -4.75 -8.63
N LEU A 38 13.63 -4.43 -8.95
CA LEU A 38 13.97 -3.19 -9.64
C LEU A 38 13.58 -3.27 -11.11
N SER A 39 12.80 -2.30 -11.58
CA SER A 39 12.48 -2.18 -13.00
C SER A 39 13.75 -1.89 -13.81
N GLY A 40 13.74 -2.21 -15.12
CA GLY A 40 14.89 -1.92 -16.00
C GLY A 40 15.23 -0.43 -16.08
N SER A 41 14.27 0.48 -15.79
CA SER A 41 14.46 1.93 -15.68
C SER A 41 15.24 2.31 -14.42
N ASP A 42 14.90 1.71 -13.27
CA ASP A 42 15.53 1.99 -11.98
C ASP A 42 17.01 1.56 -11.98
N LEU A 43 17.31 0.43 -12.64
CA LEU A 43 18.70 -0.03 -12.85
C LEU A 43 19.48 0.88 -13.81
N GLY A 44 18.81 1.52 -14.77
CA GLY A 44 19.42 2.49 -15.68
C GLY A 44 19.82 3.78 -14.98
N ASP A 45 18.97 4.28 -14.11
CA ASP A 45 19.22 5.50 -13.34
C ASP A 45 20.28 5.27 -12.26
N LEU A 46 20.31 4.10 -11.62
CA LEU A 46 21.36 3.72 -10.66
C LEU A 46 22.76 3.62 -11.28
N LYS A 47 22.88 3.18 -12.53
CA LYS A 47 24.19 3.11 -13.23
C LYS A 47 24.82 4.47 -13.49
N ASN A 48 24.02 5.55 -13.50
CA ASN A 48 24.49 6.92 -13.72
C ASN A 48 24.66 7.71 -12.42
N SER A 49 24.30 7.14 -11.27
CA SER A 49 24.41 7.76 -9.96
C SER A 49 25.83 7.62 -9.38
N ASN A 50 26.25 8.57 -8.58
CA ASN A 50 27.50 8.43 -7.84
C ASN A 50 27.35 7.40 -6.70
N GLU A 51 28.48 6.88 -6.20
CA GLU A 51 28.53 5.83 -5.17
C GLU A 51 27.72 6.17 -3.91
N ALA A 52 27.70 7.44 -3.50
CA ALA A 52 26.94 7.89 -2.32
C ALA A 52 25.43 7.92 -2.58
N GLU A 53 24.98 8.25 -3.79
CA GLU A 53 23.58 8.21 -4.19
C GLU A 53 23.09 6.76 -4.32
N LEU A 54 23.94 5.87 -4.85
CA LEU A 54 23.66 4.45 -4.92
C LEU A 54 23.55 3.83 -3.52
N ASP A 55 24.49 4.12 -2.62
CA ASP A 55 24.45 3.68 -1.22
C ASP A 55 23.21 4.22 -0.48
N ALA A 56 22.82 5.47 -0.74
CA ALA A 56 21.61 6.06 -0.16
C ALA A 56 20.35 5.39 -0.71
N ALA A 57 20.31 5.08 -2.02
CA ALA A 57 19.21 4.35 -2.64
C ALA A 57 19.12 2.93 -2.08
N ILE A 58 20.22 2.17 -2.04
CA ILE A 58 20.27 0.82 -1.46
C ILE A 58 19.82 0.82 0.00
N LYS A 59 20.27 1.79 0.82
CA LYS A 59 19.81 1.95 2.20
C LYS A 59 18.34 2.32 2.30
N SER A 60 17.80 3.07 1.33
CA SER A 60 16.38 3.39 1.30
C SER A 60 15.53 2.17 0.95
N PHE A 61 15.97 1.33 0.03
CA PHE A 61 15.30 0.08 -0.33
C PHE A 61 15.37 -0.98 0.78
N SER A 62 16.53 -1.17 1.40
CA SER A 62 16.73 -2.21 2.43
C SER A 62 16.08 -1.91 3.78
N LYS A 63 15.46 -0.74 3.97
CA LYS A 63 14.92 -0.29 5.28
C LYS A 63 13.49 0.21 5.23
N ARG A 64 12.78 0.10 4.11
CA ARG A 64 11.37 0.50 4.08
C ARG A 64 10.55 -0.49 4.90
N GLN A 65 10.07 -0.02 6.02
CA GLN A 65 9.10 -0.71 6.83
C GLN A 65 7.74 -0.13 6.49
N VAL A 66 6.76 -0.98 6.27
CA VAL A 66 5.40 -0.56 5.94
C VAL A 66 4.47 -0.84 7.12
N ASP A 67 3.57 0.09 7.35
CA ASP A 67 2.47 -0.03 8.31
C ASP A 67 1.16 -0.06 7.52
N VAL A 68 0.56 -1.23 7.40
CA VAL A 68 -0.72 -1.38 6.70
C VAL A 68 -1.85 -1.28 7.70
N MET A 69 -2.65 -0.21 7.56
CA MET A 69 -3.84 0.01 8.37
C MET A 69 -5.10 -0.36 7.58
N PHE A 70 -5.87 -1.30 8.11
CA PHE A 70 -7.18 -1.65 7.62
C PHE A 70 -8.28 -1.00 8.47
N VAL A 71 -9.20 -0.34 7.80
CA VAL A 71 -10.44 0.20 8.38
C VAL A 71 -11.60 -0.50 7.68
N PHE A 72 -12.10 -1.56 8.31
CA PHE A 72 -13.13 -2.42 7.75
C PHE A 72 -14.48 -2.10 8.33
N ASP A 73 -15.41 -1.77 7.45
CA ASP A 73 -16.83 -1.68 7.78
C ASP A 73 -17.38 -3.08 8.12
N ARG A 74 -18.06 -3.18 9.24
CA ARG A 74 -18.83 -4.36 9.65
C ARG A 74 -20.28 -4.00 9.96
N SER A 75 -20.80 -2.94 9.36
CA SER A 75 -22.20 -2.55 9.49
C SER A 75 -23.15 -3.61 8.93
N GLY A 76 -24.45 -3.48 9.22
CA GLY A 76 -25.45 -4.49 8.90
C GLY A 76 -25.57 -4.83 7.43
N SER A 77 -25.23 -3.90 6.52
CA SER A 77 -25.22 -4.09 5.06
C SER A 77 -24.13 -5.06 4.59
N CYS A 78 -23.02 -5.19 5.32
CA CYS A 78 -21.93 -6.13 5.01
C CYS A 78 -22.30 -7.61 5.26
N ALA A 79 -23.55 -7.92 5.65
CA ALA A 79 -23.97 -9.28 5.94
C ALA A 79 -23.82 -10.23 4.74
N GLY A 80 -23.21 -11.40 5.00
CA GLY A 80 -22.91 -12.40 3.98
C GLY A 80 -21.48 -12.35 3.44
N THR A 81 -20.69 -11.32 3.78
CA THR A 81 -19.27 -11.21 3.36
C THR A 81 -18.29 -11.72 4.42
N GLU A 82 -18.77 -12.15 5.59
CA GLU A 82 -17.95 -12.41 6.78
C GLU A 82 -16.85 -13.44 6.52
N LEU A 83 -17.20 -14.57 5.88
CA LEU A 83 -16.24 -15.64 5.59
C LEU A 83 -15.21 -15.21 4.55
N ASP A 84 -15.64 -14.44 3.57
CA ASP A 84 -14.76 -13.98 2.48
C ASP A 84 -13.80 -12.91 3.00
N MET A 85 -14.25 -12.00 3.87
CA MET A 85 -13.40 -11.03 4.55
C MET A 85 -12.33 -11.70 5.42
N MET A 86 -12.75 -12.68 6.24
CA MET A 86 -11.81 -13.43 7.09
C MET A 86 -10.80 -14.20 6.25
N ARG A 87 -11.24 -14.88 5.18
CA ARG A 87 -10.38 -15.65 4.28
C ARG A 87 -9.38 -14.74 3.56
N GLY A 88 -9.86 -13.67 2.93
CA GLY A 88 -9.04 -12.72 2.19
C GLY A 88 -7.98 -12.08 3.09
N PHE A 89 -8.37 -11.58 4.26
CA PHE A 89 -7.43 -11.04 5.23
C PHE A 89 -6.39 -12.07 5.68
N ASN A 90 -6.80 -13.32 5.97
CA ASN A 90 -5.87 -14.34 6.42
C ASN A 90 -4.87 -14.73 5.33
N ASN A 91 -5.29 -14.75 4.04
CA ASN A 91 -4.40 -14.98 2.91
C ASN A 91 -3.39 -13.84 2.76
N PHE A 92 -3.84 -12.59 2.82
CA PHE A 92 -2.98 -11.41 2.84
C PHE A 92 -1.93 -11.49 3.97
N ILE A 93 -2.35 -11.77 5.20
CA ILE A 93 -1.42 -11.90 6.34
C ILE A 93 -0.43 -13.06 6.14
N LYS A 94 -0.83 -14.15 5.50
CA LYS A 94 0.08 -15.23 5.16
C LYS A 94 1.13 -14.77 4.16
N HIS A 95 0.71 -14.11 3.09
CA HIS A 95 1.61 -13.54 2.09
C HIS A 95 2.62 -12.56 2.73
N GLU A 96 2.15 -11.61 3.53
CA GLU A 96 3.02 -10.65 4.22
C GLU A 96 4.02 -11.30 5.20
N LYS A 97 3.64 -12.41 5.85
CA LYS A 97 4.56 -13.16 6.72
C LYS A 97 5.67 -13.84 5.95
N ASP A 98 5.36 -14.35 4.79
CA ASP A 98 6.31 -15.06 3.95
C ASP A 98 7.29 -14.09 3.27
N GLU A 99 6.80 -12.90 2.86
CA GLU A 99 7.58 -11.92 2.11
C GLU A 99 8.20 -10.81 3.00
N ARG A 100 7.48 -10.34 4.04
CA ARG A 100 7.80 -9.11 4.77
C ARG A 100 7.47 -9.19 6.26
N ASN A 101 8.22 -9.99 7.00
CA ASN A 101 7.91 -10.29 8.40
C ASN A 101 8.18 -9.14 9.41
N GLU A 102 8.76 -8.02 8.96
CA GLU A 102 9.09 -6.87 9.80
C GLU A 102 8.04 -5.75 9.76
N ASP A 103 7.05 -5.86 8.88
CA ASP A 103 5.97 -4.90 8.73
C ASP A 103 5.00 -4.92 9.91
N PHE A 104 4.20 -3.86 9.98
CA PHE A 104 3.17 -3.72 11.00
C PHE A 104 1.78 -3.74 10.39
N ILE A 105 0.87 -4.31 11.13
CA ILE A 105 -0.55 -4.36 10.78
C ILE A 105 -1.36 -3.68 11.86
N THR A 106 -2.21 -2.75 11.44
CA THR A 106 -3.27 -2.17 12.24
C THR A 106 -4.60 -2.58 11.64
N VAL A 107 -5.52 -3.11 12.43
CA VAL A 107 -6.88 -3.45 11.99
C VAL A 107 -7.89 -2.82 12.90
N SER A 108 -8.78 -2.04 12.32
CA SER A 108 -9.97 -1.53 12.96
C SER A 108 -11.21 -2.09 12.28
N LEU A 109 -12.13 -2.62 13.08
CA LEU A 109 -13.49 -2.99 12.66
C LEU A 109 -14.44 -1.93 13.17
N PHE A 110 -15.24 -1.34 12.30
CA PHE A 110 -16.20 -0.33 12.71
C PHE A 110 -17.63 -0.65 12.29
N ASP A 111 -18.55 -0.26 13.12
CA ASP A 111 -19.99 -0.14 12.88
C ASP A 111 -20.43 1.22 13.46
N HIS A 112 -21.33 1.29 14.42
CA HIS A 112 -21.58 2.47 15.25
C HIS A 112 -20.55 2.61 16.40
N GLU A 113 -19.64 1.65 16.54
CA GLU A 113 -18.51 1.64 17.44
C GLU A 113 -17.22 1.34 16.66
N ASN A 114 -16.08 1.81 17.18
CA ASN A 114 -14.77 1.52 16.63
C ASN A 114 -14.03 0.49 17.50
N LYS A 115 -13.70 -0.68 16.95
CA LYS A 115 -12.95 -1.75 17.61
C LYS A 115 -11.59 -1.96 16.96
N VAL A 116 -10.51 -1.57 17.62
CA VAL A 116 -9.15 -1.89 17.19
C VAL A 116 -8.84 -3.34 17.57
N VAL A 117 -8.58 -4.19 16.57
CA VAL A 117 -8.26 -5.61 16.72
C VAL A 117 -6.76 -5.81 16.81
N TYR A 118 -6.03 -5.16 15.91
CA TYR A 118 -4.57 -5.10 15.90
C TYR A 118 -4.13 -3.64 15.90
N ASP A 119 -3.18 -3.28 16.74
CA ASP A 119 -2.70 -1.92 16.92
C ASP A 119 -1.18 -1.88 16.70
N ARG A 120 -0.79 -1.55 15.48
CA ARG A 120 0.59 -1.56 15.02
C ARG A 120 1.33 -2.84 15.44
N THR A 121 0.70 -3.97 15.15
CA THR A 121 1.18 -5.29 15.54
C THR A 121 2.14 -5.82 14.48
N PRO A 122 3.37 -6.27 14.83
CA PRO A 122 4.25 -6.92 13.87
C PRO A 122 3.52 -8.05 13.14
N VAL A 123 3.62 -8.10 11.80
CA VAL A 123 2.85 -9.03 10.95
C VAL A 123 3.00 -10.47 11.41
N LYS A 124 4.19 -10.90 11.84
CA LYS A 124 4.46 -12.23 12.39
C LYS A 124 3.62 -12.62 13.61
N ARG A 125 3.07 -11.63 14.33
CA ARG A 125 2.23 -11.84 15.52
C ARG A 125 0.74 -11.81 15.22
N VAL A 126 0.33 -11.41 14.02
CA VAL A 126 -1.07 -11.38 13.60
C VAL A 126 -1.57 -12.80 13.45
N LYS A 127 -2.69 -13.13 14.10
CA LYS A 127 -3.22 -14.52 14.12
C LYS A 127 -4.35 -14.77 13.14
N GLY A 128 -5.02 -13.73 12.68
CA GLY A 128 -6.17 -13.79 11.80
C GLY A 128 -7.24 -12.79 12.21
N LEU A 129 -8.36 -12.78 11.51
CA LEU A 129 -9.46 -11.84 11.72
C LEU A 129 -10.70 -12.58 12.19
N GLU A 130 -11.30 -12.09 13.28
CA GLU A 130 -12.69 -12.38 13.63
C GLU A 130 -13.55 -11.20 13.16
N TYR A 131 -14.50 -11.49 12.28
CA TYR A 131 -15.33 -10.47 11.67
C TYR A 131 -16.81 -10.82 11.85
N GLN A 132 -17.54 -9.95 12.54
CA GLN A 132 -18.97 -10.10 12.81
C GLN A 132 -19.69 -8.81 12.45
N VAL A 133 -20.72 -8.95 11.64
CA VAL A 133 -21.54 -7.84 11.13
C VAL A 133 -22.56 -7.40 12.17
N ARG A 134 -22.71 -6.07 12.37
CA ARG A 134 -23.72 -5.46 13.24
C ARG A 134 -23.82 -3.94 13.06
N GLY A 135 -24.91 -3.34 13.46
CA GLY A 135 -25.05 -1.89 13.69
C GLY A 135 -25.08 -1.03 12.42
N ASN A 136 -24.79 0.26 12.61
CA ASN A 136 -24.76 1.32 11.59
C ASN A 136 -23.31 1.65 11.23
N THR A 137 -23.10 2.68 10.38
CA THR A 137 -21.81 3.03 9.80
C THR A 137 -21.29 4.36 10.35
N ALA A 138 -20.37 4.33 11.33
CA ALA A 138 -19.68 5.50 11.88
C ALA A 138 -18.27 5.64 11.29
N LEU A 139 -18.20 5.86 9.98
CA LEU A 139 -16.94 5.87 9.21
C LEU A 139 -16.01 7.01 9.63
N TYR A 140 -16.55 8.24 9.76
CA TYR A 140 -15.71 9.42 10.06
C TYR A 140 -15.09 9.32 11.45
N ASP A 141 -15.86 8.89 12.44
CA ASP A 141 -15.38 8.68 13.81
C ASP A 141 -14.27 7.63 13.82
N SER A 142 -14.49 6.49 13.15
CA SER A 142 -13.52 5.41 13.05
C SER A 142 -12.23 5.84 12.35
N LEU A 143 -12.35 6.49 11.20
CA LEU A 143 -11.18 6.98 10.46
C LEU A 143 -10.36 7.94 11.31
N CYS A 144 -10.99 9.00 11.82
CA CYS A 144 -10.27 10.04 12.55
C CYS A 144 -9.59 9.51 13.82
N GLU A 145 -10.26 8.63 14.57
CA GLU A 145 -9.69 8.02 15.77
C GLU A 145 -8.47 7.15 15.46
N ASN A 146 -8.58 6.30 14.44
CA ASN A 146 -7.53 5.35 14.07
C ASN A 146 -6.35 6.04 13.40
N LEU A 147 -6.58 7.01 12.50
CA LEU A 147 -5.53 7.78 11.85
C LEU A 147 -4.69 8.55 12.88
N LYS A 148 -5.32 9.23 13.84
CA LYS A 148 -4.63 9.93 14.93
C LYS A 148 -3.86 8.97 15.83
N ARG A 149 -4.44 7.79 16.12
CA ARG A 149 -3.79 6.74 16.90
C ARG A 149 -2.52 6.25 16.21
N LEU A 150 -2.60 5.90 14.93
CA LEU A 150 -1.44 5.44 14.17
C LEU A 150 -0.38 6.55 14.03
N GLN A 151 -0.80 7.78 13.73
CA GLN A 151 0.10 8.93 13.63
C GLN A 151 0.93 9.15 14.91
N SER A 152 0.32 8.91 16.09
CA SER A 152 1.03 9.04 17.37
C SER A 152 2.04 7.92 17.65
N LYS A 153 2.00 6.82 16.91
CA LYS A 153 2.81 5.61 17.15
C LYS A 153 3.82 5.30 16.05
N LYS A 154 3.58 5.81 14.82
CA LYS A 154 4.49 5.50 13.71
C LYS A 154 5.87 6.13 13.91
N ASN A 155 6.89 5.50 13.37
CA ASN A 155 8.23 6.04 13.27
C ASN A 155 8.39 6.82 11.96
N ASP A 156 9.34 7.77 11.91
CA ASP A 156 9.58 8.61 10.73
C ASP A 156 9.98 7.81 9.47
N ASN A 157 10.60 6.65 9.66
CA ASN A 157 11.07 5.79 8.57
C ASN A 157 10.04 4.72 8.14
N THR A 158 8.77 4.83 8.53
CA THR A 158 7.72 3.87 8.19
C THR A 158 6.80 4.48 7.14
N GLU A 159 6.69 3.82 5.99
CA GLU A 159 5.65 4.11 5.01
C GLU A 159 4.29 3.65 5.53
N VAL A 160 3.24 4.38 5.21
CA VAL A 160 1.89 4.04 5.69
C VAL A 160 0.94 3.83 4.52
N ILE A 161 0.23 2.72 4.56
CA ILE A 161 -0.90 2.41 3.68
C ILE A 161 -2.15 2.33 4.54
N VAL A 162 -3.16 3.12 4.21
CA VAL A 162 -4.48 3.08 4.83
C VAL A 162 -5.48 2.51 3.83
N VAL A 163 -6.03 1.36 4.14
CA VAL A 163 -7.04 0.68 3.32
C VAL A 163 -8.40 0.82 4.00
N ILE A 164 -9.33 1.49 3.32
CA ILE A 164 -10.70 1.68 3.75
C ILE A 164 -11.59 0.76 2.91
N MET A 165 -12.36 -0.10 3.57
CA MET A 165 -13.35 -0.96 2.90
C MET A 165 -14.70 -0.75 3.55
N THR A 166 -15.69 -0.32 2.75
CA THR A 166 -17.06 -0.06 3.18
C THR A 166 -18.06 -0.36 2.06
N ASP A 167 -19.28 -0.69 2.44
CA ASP A 167 -20.40 -0.85 1.49
C ASP A 167 -21.42 0.29 1.59
N GLY A 168 -21.14 1.32 2.40
CA GLY A 168 -22.03 2.44 2.60
C GLY A 168 -21.33 3.76 2.93
N VAL A 169 -22.14 4.80 3.09
CA VAL A 169 -21.72 6.12 3.57
C VAL A 169 -21.89 6.21 5.08
N ASP A 170 -21.19 7.17 5.67
CA ASP A 170 -21.39 7.50 7.08
C ASP A 170 -22.85 7.83 7.39
N ASN A 171 -23.39 7.25 8.46
CA ASN A 171 -24.75 7.52 8.92
C ASN A 171 -24.89 7.57 10.45
N SER A 172 -23.79 7.44 11.18
CA SER A 172 -23.84 7.41 12.63
C SER A 172 -22.65 8.02 13.37
N SER A 173 -21.72 8.66 12.66
CA SER A 173 -20.67 9.46 13.30
C SER A 173 -21.24 10.68 14.02
N TYR A 174 -20.67 11.02 15.17
CA TYR A 174 -21.10 12.15 15.99
C TYR A 174 -19.95 13.02 16.52
N LYS A 175 -18.71 12.57 16.44
CA LYS A 175 -17.50 13.32 16.87
C LYS A 175 -16.88 14.09 15.73
N TYR A 176 -16.86 13.46 14.55
CA TYR A 176 -16.24 14.00 13.35
C TYR A 176 -17.25 14.07 12.22
N ASP A 177 -17.10 15.07 11.38
CA ASP A 177 -17.83 15.28 10.14
C ASP A 177 -16.91 15.05 8.93
N ILE A 178 -17.47 15.10 7.73
CA ILE A 178 -16.73 14.89 6.49
C ILE A 178 -15.61 15.91 6.31
N ASP A 179 -15.81 17.16 6.71
CA ASP A 179 -14.82 18.22 6.51
C ASP A 179 -13.59 18.00 7.39
N LYS A 180 -13.78 17.68 8.68
CA LYS A 180 -12.65 17.33 9.58
C LYS A 180 -11.93 16.07 9.14
N THR A 181 -12.67 15.09 8.61
CA THR A 181 -12.10 13.85 8.10
C THR A 181 -11.25 14.13 6.86
N ARG A 182 -11.76 14.94 5.92
CA ARG A 182 -11.04 15.39 4.72
C ARG A 182 -9.76 16.17 5.07
N GLU A 183 -9.84 17.09 6.02
CA GLU A 183 -8.69 17.85 6.49
C GLU A 183 -7.59 16.95 7.05
N LEU A 184 -7.95 15.97 7.86
CA LEU A 184 -7.01 15.01 8.44
C LEU A 184 -6.38 14.14 7.35
N ILE A 185 -7.16 13.55 6.46
CA ILE A 185 -6.65 12.75 5.33
C ILE A 185 -5.71 13.58 4.48
N SER A 186 -6.10 14.81 4.10
CA SER A 186 -5.27 15.72 3.30
C SER A 186 -3.95 16.08 4.01
N SER A 187 -3.98 16.24 5.33
CA SER A 187 -2.77 16.49 6.12
C SER A 187 -1.83 15.28 6.13
N LEU A 188 -2.35 14.07 6.27
CA LEU A 188 -1.56 12.84 6.29
C LEU A 188 -1.02 12.47 4.90
N LYS A 189 -1.78 12.72 3.82
CA LYS A 189 -1.28 12.61 2.43
C LYS A 189 -0.04 13.48 2.20
N ARG A 190 -0.03 14.72 2.71
CA ARG A 190 1.16 15.59 2.65
C ARG A 190 2.35 15.06 3.45
N GLN A 191 2.13 14.16 4.40
CA GLN A 191 3.15 13.45 5.17
C GLN A 191 3.58 12.13 4.52
N GLY A 192 3.14 11.85 3.29
CA GLY A 192 3.51 10.65 2.54
C GLY A 192 2.62 9.41 2.79
N TRP A 193 1.49 9.57 3.49
CA TRP A 193 0.57 8.45 3.67
C TRP A 193 -0.19 8.11 2.39
N ASN A 194 -0.28 6.83 2.08
CA ASN A 194 -1.04 6.30 0.96
C ASN A 194 -2.44 5.88 1.43
N PHE A 195 -3.47 6.31 0.73
CA PHE A 195 -4.87 5.98 1.03
C PHE A 195 -5.48 5.21 -0.13
N ILE A 196 -6.07 4.07 0.17
CA ILE A 196 -6.81 3.21 -0.76
C ILE A 196 -8.24 3.11 -0.27
N PHE A 197 -9.19 3.38 -1.16
CA PHE A 197 -10.61 3.28 -0.87
C PHE A 197 -11.27 2.21 -1.75
N LEU A 198 -11.87 1.24 -1.11
CA LEU A 198 -12.64 0.17 -1.75
C LEU A 198 -14.10 0.27 -1.27
N GLY A 199 -14.98 0.67 -2.16
CA GLY A 199 -16.41 0.83 -1.86
C GLY A 199 -17.27 -0.14 -2.68
N ALA A 200 -18.31 -0.73 -2.05
CA ALA A 200 -19.26 -1.59 -2.75
C ALA A 200 -20.45 -0.82 -3.36
N MET A 201 -20.39 0.51 -3.36
CA MET A 201 -21.42 1.39 -3.94
C MET A 201 -20.95 1.96 -5.28
N ASP A 202 -21.89 2.18 -6.21
CA ASP A 202 -21.59 2.68 -7.57
C ASP A 202 -20.93 4.08 -7.59
N TYR A 203 -21.12 4.87 -6.54
CA TYR A 203 -20.52 6.20 -6.34
C TYR A 203 -19.31 6.20 -5.40
N ALA A 204 -18.65 5.04 -5.22
CA ALA A 204 -17.51 4.91 -4.30
C ALA A 204 -16.36 5.87 -4.61
N LYS A 205 -16.09 6.13 -5.89
CA LYS A 205 -15.01 7.06 -6.31
C LYS A 205 -15.35 8.51 -5.96
N ASP A 206 -16.59 8.92 -6.18
CA ASP A 206 -17.06 10.26 -5.83
C ASP A 206 -16.99 10.46 -4.29
N TYR A 207 -17.43 9.45 -3.54
CA TYR A 207 -17.38 9.51 -2.07
C TYR A 207 -15.94 9.52 -1.53
N ALA A 208 -15.03 8.78 -2.13
CA ALA A 208 -13.61 8.85 -1.81
C ALA A 208 -13.03 10.25 -2.07
N ALA A 209 -13.41 10.88 -3.20
CA ALA A 209 -13.01 12.25 -3.52
C ALA A 209 -13.55 13.27 -2.50
N GLU A 210 -14.77 13.10 -2.02
CA GLU A 210 -15.33 13.90 -0.93
C GLU A 210 -14.54 13.78 0.38
N LEU A 211 -13.97 12.60 0.65
CA LEU A 211 -13.07 12.36 1.78
C LEU A 211 -11.63 12.89 1.55
N GLY A 212 -11.32 13.41 0.35
CA GLY A 212 -9.99 13.90 0.00
C GLY A 212 -9.03 12.81 -0.49
N ILE A 213 -9.54 11.65 -0.87
CA ILE A 213 -8.79 10.56 -1.51
C ILE A 213 -8.97 10.70 -3.02
N ASP A 214 -7.85 10.72 -3.77
CA ASP A 214 -7.91 10.86 -5.23
C ASP A 214 -8.62 9.66 -5.86
N GLU A 215 -9.47 9.89 -6.87
CA GLU A 215 -10.26 8.85 -7.55
C GLU A 215 -9.42 7.68 -8.08
N LYS A 216 -8.18 7.93 -8.47
CA LYS A 216 -7.24 6.89 -8.93
C LYS A 216 -6.84 5.90 -7.83
N TYR A 217 -7.03 6.25 -6.57
CA TYR A 217 -6.81 5.40 -5.40
C TYR A 217 -8.12 4.89 -4.78
N ALA A 218 -9.20 4.98 -5.54
CA ALA A 218 -10.50 4.46 -5.18
C ALA A 218 -11.03 3.51 -6.25
N GLU A 219 -11.64 2.39 -5.85
CA GLU A 219 -12.28 1.48 -6.79
C GLU A 219 -13.59 0.91 -6.22
N ILE A 220 -14.50 0.57 -7.15
CA ILE A 220 -15.75 -0.10 -6.85
C ILE A 220 -15.48 -1.61 -6.83
N TYR A 221 -15.76 -2.27 -5.70
CA TYR A 221 -15.61 -3.71 -5.62
C TYR A 221 -16.96 -4.44 -5.60
N SER A 222 -16.95 -5.70 -5.99
CA SER A 222 -18.10 -6.60 -5.85
C SER A 222 -17.99 -7.42 -4.57
N PRO A 223 -19.02 -7.41 -3.69
CA PRO A 223 -19.03 -8.23 -2.48
C PRO A 223 -18.80 -9.72 -2.73
N GLU A 224 -19.14 -10.21 -3.96
CA GLU A 224 -18.90 -11.59 -4.37
C GLU A 224 -17.43 -11.90 -4.73
N ALA A 225 -16.54 -10.88 -4.73
CA ALA A 225 -15.14 -11.01 -5.15
C ALA A 225 -14.15 -10.40 -4.16
N VAL A 226 -14.40 -10.55 -2.86
CA VAL A 226 -13.53 -9.98 -1.79
C VAL A 226 -12.07 -10.41 -1.91
N ASP A 227 -11.78 -11.63 -2.38
CA ASP A 227 -10.40 -12.09 -2.61
C ASP A 227 -9.63 -11.20 -3.60
N ALA A 228 -10.32 -10.59 -4.59
CA ALA A 228 -9.68 -9.67 -5.53
C ALA A 228 -9.24 -8.36 -4.87
N ASN A 229 -9.97 -7.90 -3.85
CA ASN A 229 -9.60 -6.71 -3.07
C ASN A 229 -8.27 -6.94 -2.35
N PHE A 230 -8.11 -8.09 -1.70
CA PHE A 230 -6.87 -8.41 -0.99
C PHE A 230 -5.69 -8.60 -1.94
N LYS A 231 -5.88 -9.16 -3.14
CA LYS A 231 -4.84 -9.19 -4.18
C LYS A 231 -4.41 -7.79 -4.65
N ALA A 232 -5.36 -6.87 -4.77
CA ALA A 232 -5.04 -5.48 -5.09
C ALA A 232 -4.26 -4.82 -3.94
N ILE A 233 -4.60 -5.12 -2.69
CA ILE A 233 -3.89 -4.61 -1.52
C ILE A 233 -2.47 -5.21 -1.42
N GLU A 234 -2.27 -6.48 -1.77
CA GLU A 234 -0.94 -7.10 -1.90
C GLU A 234 -0.08 -6.32 -2.91
N ARG A 235 -0.62 -5.99 -4.10
CA ARG A 235 0.09 -5.15 -5.10
C ARG A 235 0.43 -3.76 -4.53
N VAL A 236 -0.51 -3.12 -3.84
CA VAL A 236 -0.24 -1.82 -3.18
C VAL A 236 0.90 -1.93 -2.17
N ALA A 237 0.96 -3.00 -1.38
CA ALA A 237 2.04 -3.23 -0.44
C ALA A 237 3.37 -3.45 -1.17
N ASP A 238 3.39 -4.25 -2.24
CA ASP A 238 4.56 -4.47 -3.10
C ASP A 238 5.09 -3.17 -3.70
N ASP A 239 4.21 -2.36 -4.26
CA ASP A 239 4.53 -1.07 -4.87
C ASP A 239 5.15 -0.10 -3.87
N VAL A 240 4.55 0.01 -2.67
CA VAL A 240 5.03 0.91 -1.62
C VAL A 240 6.37 0.43 -1.06
N HIS A 241 6.58 -0.88 -0.91
CA HIS A 241 7.88 -1.44 -0.56
C HIS A 241 8.93 -1.12 -1.62
N GLY A 242 8.62 -1.34 -2.89
CA GLY A 242 9.53 -1.12 -4.00
C GLY A 242 9.85 0.36 -4.22
N SER A 243 8.85 1.20 -4.35
CA SER A 243 9.01 2.59 -4.82
C SER A 243 8.55 3.66 -3.82
N GLY A 244 7.88 3.30 -2.73
CA GLY A 244 7.19 4.22 -1.82
C GLY A 244 5.89 4.82 -2.39
N LYS A 245 5.43 4.33 -3.57
CA LYS A 245 4.27 4.87 -4.28
C LYS A 245 3.41 3.73 -4.81
N VAL A 246 2.11 3.95 -4.85
CA VAL A 246 1.13 3.04 -5.44
C VAL A 246 1.11 3.21 -6.96
N SER A 247 1.18 2.12 -7.72
CA SER A 247 1.07 2.11 -9.18
C SER A 247 -0.33 2.49 -9.68
N GLU A 248 -0.45 2.88 -10.94
CA GLU A 248 -1.75 3.25 -11.52
C GLU A 248 -2.66 2.04 -11.76
N ASP A 249 -2.08 0.86 -11.90
CA ASP A 249 -2.78 -0.42 -12.17
C ASP A 249 -3.05 -1.26 -10.91
N TRP A 250 -2.86 -0.69 -9.72
CA TRP A 250 -3.05 -1.38 -8.44
C TRP A 250 -4.40 -2.10 -8.32
N ALA A 251 -5.46 -1.49 -8.88
CA ALA A 251 -6.84 -1.97 -8.77
C ALA A 251 -7.24 -2.98 -9.85
N GLU A 252 -6.34 -3.34 -10.78
CA GLU A 252 -6.64 -4.27 -11.89
C GLU A 252 -7.34 -5.56 -11.42
N PRO A 253 -6.91 -6.26 -10.34
CA PRO A 253 -7.60 -7.46 -9.86
C PRO A 253 -9.08 -7.20 -9.47
N VAL A 254 -9.37 -6.02 -8.90
CA VAL A 254 -10.73 -5.63 -8.49
C VAL A 254 -11.61 -5.37 -9.72
N VAL A 255 -11.08 -4.60 -10.68
CA VAL A 255 -11.78 -4.25 -11.93
C VAL A 255 -12.10 -5.49 -12.74
N GLU A 256 -11.13 -6.39 -12.94
CA GLU A 256 -11.34 -7.65 -13.67
C GLU A 256 -12.39 -8.53 -13.02
N ALA A 257 -12.33 -8.71 -11.70
CA ALA A 257 -13.29 -9.53 -10.97
C ALA A 257 -14.70 -8.96 -11.07
N ARG A 258 -14.87 -7.65 -10.95
CA ARG A 258 -16.16 -6.96 -11.10
C ARG A 258 -16.74 -7.17 -12.51
N LEU A 259 -15.95 -6.92 -13.56
CA LEU A 259 -16.37 -7.10 -14.96
C LEU A 259 -16.79 -8.55 -15.27
N GLN A 260 -16.09 -9.54 -14.71
CA GLN A 260 -16.44 -10.96 -14.85
C GLN A 260 -17.80 -11.27 -14.21
N ILE A 261 -18.11 -10.69 -13.05
CA ILE A 261 -19.38 -10.89 -12.34
C ILE A 261 -20.51 -10.23 -13.11
N GLU A 262 -20.35 -8.99 -13.56
CA GLU A 262 -21.32 -8.27 -14.37
C GLU A 262 -21.63 -9.02 -15.67
N GLY A 263 -20.60 -9.48 -16.39
CA GLY A 263 -20.78 -10.27 -17.61
C GLY A 263 -21.51 -11.61 -17.40
N ARG A 264 -21.36 -12.24 -16.23
CA ARG A 264 -22.13 -13.45 -15.85
C ARG A 264 -23.60 -13.12 -15.59
N LYS A 265 -23.88 -12.02 -14.89
CA LYS A 265 -25.25 -11.55 -14.60
C LYS A 265 -26.00 -11.24 -15.91
N ASP A 266 -25.38 -10.52 -16.85
CA ASP A 266 -25.95 -10.20 -18.16
C ASP A 266 -26.26 -11.44 -19.00
N ASN A 267 -25.35 -12.41 -19.04
CA ASN A 267 -25.56 -13.67 -19.75
C ASN A 267 -26.70 -14.50 -19.14
N HIS A 268 -26.85 -14.46 -17.81
CA HIS A 268 -27.95 -15.14 -17.12
C HIS A 268 -29.30 -14.52 -17.48
N VAL A 269 -29.44 -13.21 -17.47
CA VAL A 269 -30.65 -12.47 -17.87
C VAL A 269 -31.04 -12.76 -19.34
N LYS A 270 -30.05 -12.72 -20.25
CA LYS A 270 -30.27 -13.06 -21.68
C LYS A 270 -30.76 -14.49 -21.88
N ARG A 271 -30.30 -15.45 -21.07
CA ARG A 271 -30.77 -16.86 -21.14
C ARG A 271 -32.21 -17.02 -20.65
N LEU A 272 -32.59 -16.28 -19.58
CA LEU A 272 -33.95 -16.31 -19.05
C LEU A 272 -34.97 -15.64 -20.03
N GLY A 273 -34.57 -14.53 -20.65
CA GLY A 273 -35.38 -13.84 -21.64
C GLY A 273 -35.64 -14.61 -22.94
N ARG A 274 -34.78 -15.58 -23.29
CA ARG A 274 -34.96 -16.46 -24.48
C ARG A 274 -35.85 -17.69 -24.23
N ARG A 275 -36.27 -17.93 -22.97
CA ARG A 275 -37.16 -19.04 -22.59
C ARG A 275 -38.62 -18.63 -22.45
N LYS A 276 -38.98 -17.40 -22.80
CA LYS A 276 -40.33 -16.89 -22.96
C LYS A 276 -40.62 -16.77 -24.44
#